data_4afce44be9c8ad8fff6899ef339edf34
#
_entry.id   4afce44be9c8ad8fff6899ef339edf34
#
_cell.length_a   1.000
_cell.length_b   1.000
_cell.length_c   1.000
_cell.angle_alpha   90.00
_cell.angle_beta   90.00
_cell.angle_gamma   90.00
#
_symmetry.space_group_name_H-M   'P 1'
#
loop_
_entity.id
_entity.type
_entity.pdbx_description
1 polymer ?
#
loop_
_entity_poly.entity_id
_entity_poly.type
_entity_poly.pdbx_seq_one_letter_code
_entity_poly.pdbx_strand_id
1 'polypeptide(L)'
;HYYINAVESREKDLGRLCDMEQAEVKPVEVLEGFRDMSDQELDDFCSSHGLAMNADDLREVVTYFRSEGRDPYETELRILDTYWSDHCRHTTFTTELEGITVEESFVREEIEGSLALYLRIRRELGREHKSICLMDMATIGARYLRQRGLLDDLEVSEENNACSVYVDVDVDGRTEKWLLQFKNETHNHPTEIEPFGGASTCLGGAIRDPLSGRSYVYQAMRVTGAGNIYQKVSDTLEGKLPQSVISKKAAAGYSSYGNQIGLATTHVREIYHDDYVAKRLE
;
A
#
# COMPACT_ATOMS: atom_id res chain seq x y z
N HIS A 1 -18.96 21.05 -9.06
CA HIS A 1 -18.31 20.45 -7.87
C HIS A 1 -17.96 18.99 -8.06
N TYR A 2 -18.78 18.14 -8.71
CA TYR A 2 -18.50 16.70 -8.87
C TYR A 2 -17.27 16.34 -9.71
N TYR A 3 -16.88 17.23 -10.61
CA TYR A 3 -15.74 16.99 -11.50
C TYR A 3 -14.45 17.61 -11.00
N ILE A 4 -14.54 18.41 -9.94
CA ILE A 4 -13.39 19.06 -9.31
C ILE A 4 -12.93 18.16 -8.17
N ASN A 5 -11.77 17.54 -8.35
CA ASN A 5 -11.08 16.86 -7.27
C ASN A 5 -10.37 17.92 -6.42
N ALA A 6 -10.83 18.14 -5.21
CA ALA A 6 -10.30 19.19 -4.33
C ALA A 6 -8.81 19.02 -3.97
N VAL A 7 -8.27 17.81 -4.17
CA VAL A 7 -6.84 17.52 -3.92
C VAL A 7 -5.95 18.12 -5.02
N GLU A 8 -6.40 18.09 -6.27
CA GLU A 8 -5.57 18.47 -7.44
C GLU A 8 -6.10 19.66 -8.23
N SER A 9 -7.35 20.06 -8.00
CA SER A 9 -8.01 21.08 -8.82
C SER A 9 -8.98 21.93 -8.01
N ARG A 10 -9.17 23.16 -8.46
CA ARG A 10 -10.10 24.12 -7.87
C ARG A 10 -10.77 24.94 -8.95
N GLU A 11 -11.90 25.54 -8.61
CA GLU A 11 -12.54 26.53 -9.45
C GLU A 11 -11.61 27.73 -9.68
N LYS A 12 -11.48 28.18 -10.92
CA LYS A 12 -10.66 29.34 -11.29
C LYS A 12 -11.53 30.40 -11.95
N ASP A 13 -11.40 31.63 -11.50
CA ASP A 13 -11.96 32.80 -12.19
C ASP A 13 -11.11 33.12 -13.43
N LEU A 14 -11.69 32.90 -14.61
CA LEU A 14 -11.00 33.17 -15.88
C LEU A 14 -10.73 34.65 -16.13
N GLY A 15 -11.41 35.56 -15.43
CA GLY A 15 -11.16 36.98 -15.46
C GLY A 15 -9.86 37.40 -14.74
N ARG A 16 -9.32 36.49 -13.93
CA ARG A 16 -8.11 36.70 -13.13
C ARG A 16 -6.96 35.73 -13.46
N LEU A 17 -6.84 35.34 -14.70
CA LEU A 17 -5.82 34.37 -15.14
C LEU A 17 -4.37 34.86 -14.91
N CYS A 18 -4.15 36.18 -14.88
CA CYS A 18 -2.83 36.78 -14.73
C CYS A 18 -2.45 37.14 -13.28
N ASP A 19 -3.40 37.05 -12.34
CA ASP A 19 -3.13 37.30 -10.92
C ASP A 19 -2.56 36.01 -10.28
N MET A 20 -1.29 35.75 -10.53
CA MET A 20 -0.51 34.87 -9.66
C MET A 20 -0.19 35.68 -8.40
N GLU A 21 -1.03 35.62 -7.40
CA GLU A 21 -0.66 36.04 -6.06
C GLU A 21 0.57 35.24 -5.68
N GLN A 22 1.72 35.90 -5.61
CA GLN A 22 2.91 35.29 -5.00
C GLN A 22 2.56 35.11 -3.53
N ALA A 23 2.39 33.88 -3.11
CA ALA A 23 2.23 33.58 -1.69
C ALA A 23 3.48 34.10 -0.96
N GLU A 24 3.25 34.92 0.06
CA GLU A 24 4.34 35.37 0.94
C GLU A 24 4.94 34.11 1.61
N VAL A 25 6.21 33.87 1.36
CA VAL A 25 6.92 32.73 1.95
C VAL A 25 7.13 33.05 3.43
N LYS A 26 6.38 32.39 4.29
CA LYS A 26 6.57 32.47 5.74
C LYS A 26 7.77 31.61 6.16
N PRO A 27 8.54 32.04 7.18
CA PRO A 27 9.54 31.19 7.78
C PRO A 27 8.86 29.95 8.40
N VAL A 28 9.59 28.84 8.44
CA VAL A 28 9.09 27.61 9.09
C VAL A 28 8.97 27.87 10.59
N GLU A 29 7.81 27.52 11.14
CA GLU A 29 7.54 27.72 12.56
C GLU A 29 8.30 26.72 13.42
N VAL A 30 8.80 27.20 14.57
CA VAL A 30 9.30 26.36 15.66
C VAL A 30 8.13 25.98 16.55
N LEU A 31 7.98 24.72 16.88
CA LEU A 31 6.94 24.22 17.79
C LEU A 31 7.36 24.50 19.23
N GLU A 32 7.27 25.76 19.65
CA GLU A 32 7.72 26.19 20.97
C GLU A 32 7.01 25.43 22.10
N GLY A 33 7.77 24.91 23.05
CA GLY A 33 7.27 24.15 24.19
C GLY A 33 7.01 22.68 23.90
N PHE A 34 7.23 22.19 22.68
CA PHE A 34 6.99 20.80 22.29
C PHE A 34 7.73 19.81 23.22
N ARG A 35 8.98 20.13 23.59
CA ARG A 35 9.79 19.29 24.47
C ARG A 35 9.24 19.12 25.89
N ASP A 36 8.41 20.05 26.33
CA ASP A 36 7.90 20.11 27.70
C ASP A 36 6.44 19.65 27.80
N MET A 37 5.84 19.21 26.69
CA MET A 37 4.48 18.67 26.67
C MET A 37 4.32 17.45 27.59
N SER A 38 3.20 17.43 28.28
CA SER A 38 2.72 16.28 29.04
C SER A 38 2.11 15.20 28.12
N ASP A 39 1.92 13.99 28.64
CA ASP A 39 1.32 12.90 27.88
C ASP A 39 -0.07 13.26 27.31
N GLN A 40 -0.89 13.98 28.09
CA GLN A 40 -2.21 14.41 27.63
C GLN A 40 -2.10 15.44 26.49
N GLU A 41 -1.16 16.38 26.58
CA GLU A 41 -0.92 17.35 25.52
C GLU A 41 -0.39 16.70 24.24
N LEU A 42 0.39 15.61 24.34
CA LEU A 42 0.84 14.84 23.17
C LEU A 42 -0.33 14.09 22.51
N ASP A 43 -1.26 13.52 23.27
CA ASP A 43 -2.47 12.89 22.71
C ASP A 43 -3.33 13.91 21.98
N ASP A 44 -3.55 15.09 22.56
CA ASP A 44 -4.30 16.18 21.97
C ASP A 44 -3.58 16.74 20.72
N PHE A 45 -2.26 16.82 20.77
CA PHE A 45 -1.43 17.26 19.66
C PHE A 45 -1.52 16.30 18.47
N CYS A 46 -1.39 14.99 18.67
CA CYS A 46 -1.59 13.97 17.63
C CYS A 46 -2.93 14.16 16.92
N SER A 47 -4.00 14.26 17.70
CA SER A 47 -5.36 14.37 17.20
C SER A 47 -5.59 15.66 16.40
N SER A 48 -5.08 16.78 16.91
CA SER A 48 -5.28 18.11 16.29
C SER A 48 -4.45 18.33 15.02
N HIS A 49 -3.28 17.71 14.93
CA HIS A 49 -2.37 17.85 13.78
C HIS A 49 -2.54 16.73 12.75
N GLY A 50 -3.41 15.74 13.02
CA GLY A 50 -3.69 14.63 12.11
C GLY A 50 -2.43 13.82 11.77
N LEU A 51 -1.59 13.55 12.78
CA LEU A 51 -0.36 12.79 12.61
C LEU A 51 -0.64 11.31 12.39
N ALA A 52 0.26 10.66 11.65
CA ALA A 52 0.31 9.20 11.54
C ALA A 52 0.95 8.58 12.78
N MET A 53 1.85 9.30 13.43
CA MET A 53 2.42 8.94 14.74
C MET A 53 1.34 8.94 15.82
N ASN A 54 1.47 8.04 16.79
CA ASN A 54 0.70 8.05 18.04
C ASN A 54 1.46 8.78 19.17
N ALA A 55 0.85 8.89 20.35
CA ALA A 55 1.48 9.58 21.48
C ALA A 55 2.76 8.88 21.98
N ASP A 56 2.86 7.55 21.88
CA ASP A 56 4.07 6.82 22.25
C ASP A 56 5.24 7.17 21.30
N ASP A 57 4.97 7.25 20.00
CA ASP A 57 5.94 7.68 18.99
C ASP A 57 6.40 9.12 19.26
N LEU A 58 5.46 10.02 19.59
CA LEU A 58 5.81 11.41 19.92
C LEU A 58 6.65 11.53 21.20
N ARG A 59 6.49 10.64 22.18
CA ARG A 59 7.37 10.61 23.36
C ARG A 59 8.82 10.35 22.99
N GLU A 60 9.05 9.46 22.02
CA GLU A 60 10.40 9.23 21.49
C GLU A 60 10.95 10.48 20.79
N VAL A 61 10.13 11.15 20.00
CA VAL A 61 10.50 12.42 19.35
C VAL A 61 10.81 13.49 20.37
N VAL A 62 9.98 13.64 21.43
CA VAL A 62 10.23 14.57 22.54
C VAL A 62 11.56 14.25 23.24
N THR A 63 11.82 12.97 23.49
CA THR A 63 13.07 12.52 24.11
C THR A 63 14.29 12.91 23.25
N TYR A 64 14.19 12.74 21.95
CA TYR A 64 15.23 13.14 21.00
C TYR A 64 15.48 14.66 21.05
N PHE A 65 14.44 15.50 20.92
CA PHE A 65 14.59 16.95 20.93
C PHE A 65 14.97 17.53 22.29
N ARG A 66 14.65 16.85 23.40
CA ARG A 66 15.24 17.14 24.72
C ARG A 66 16.75 16.94 24.71
N SER A 67 17.26 15.89 24.07
CA SER A 67 18.71 15.64 23.95
C SER A 67 19.41 16.67 23.07
N GLU A 68 18.70 17.16 22.03
CA GLU A 68 19.17 18.25 21.16
C GLU A 68 19.18 19.62 21.84
N GLY A 69 18.45 19.78 22.94
CA GLY A 69 18.36 21.03 23.68
C GLY A 69 17.51 22.12 23.00
N ARG A 70 16.71 21.77 22.00
CA ARG A 70 15.87 22.70 21.23
C ARG A 70 14.51 22.10 20.91
N ASP A 71 13.54 22.93 20.57
CA ASP A 71 12.27 22.50 20.02
C ASP A 71 12.39 22.20 18.51
N PRO A 72 11.57 21.30 17.94
CA PRO A 72 11.57 21.01 16.52
C PRO A 72 10.94 22.14 15.71
N TYR A 73 11.34 22.25 14.45
CA TYR A 73 10.56 22.93 13.45
C TYR A 73 9.35 22.05 13.04
N GLU A 74 8.24 22.68 12.65
CA GLU A 74 7.09 21.94 12.14
C GLU A 74 7.48 21.01 10.98
N THR A 75 8.35 21.44 10.09
CA THR A 75 8.85 20.63 8.98
C THR A 75 9.59 19.37 9.45
N GLU A 76 10.40 19.49 10.52
CA GLU A 76 11.11 18.32 11.10
C GLU A 76 10.09 17.29 11.62
N LEU A 77 9.08 17.76 12.36
CA LEU A 77 8.03 16.88 12.85
C LEU A 77 7.24 16.21 11.71
N ARG A 78 6.88 16.96 10.66
CA ARG A 78 6.17 16.42 9.48
C ARG A 78 7.02 15.40 8.72
N ILE A 79 8.33 15.60 8.63
CA ILE A 79 9.24 14.61 8.02
C ILE A 79 9.29 13.34 8.86
N LEU A 80 9.41 13.45 10.18
CA LEU A 80 9.38 12.31 11.08
C LEU A 80 8.06 11.57 11.00
N ASP A 81 6.94 12.28 11.02
CA ASP A 81 5.61 11.71 10.86
C ASP A 81 5.45 10.94 9.56
N THR A 82 5.92 11.51 8.45
CA THR A 82 5.92 10.83 7.14
C THR A 82 6.78 9.58 7.15
N TYR A 83 7.94 9.63 7.78
CA TYR A 83 8.85 8.50 7.89
C TYR A 83 8.30 7.39 8.80
N TRP A 84 7.56 7.79 9.86
CA TRP A 84 6.93 6.90 10.83
C TRP A 84 5.62 6.31 10.33
N SER A 85 5.03 6.90 9.29
CA SER A 85 3.76 6.44 8.76
C SER A 85 3.85 4.95 8.35
N ASP A 86 2.83 4.18 8.70
CA ASP A 86 2.75 2.75 8.38
C ASP A 86 2.41 2.55 6.89
N HIS A 87 3.36 2.93 6.03
CA HIS A 87 3.22 2.77 4.58
C HIS A 87 3.00 1.30 4.24
N CYS A 88 1.96 1.01 3.47
CA CYS A 88 1.54 -0.36 3.12
C CYS A 88 1.24 -1.26 4.33
N ARG A 89 1.00 -0.68 5.50
CA ARG A 89 0.69 -1.39 6.76
C ARG A 89 1.75 -2.41 7.19
N HIS A 90 3.01 -2.13 6.92
CA HIS A 90 4.11 -3.01 7.31
C HIS A 90 4.15 -3.26 8.81
N THR A 91 3.97 -2.22 9.61
CA THR A 91 3.91 -2.32 11.08
C THR A 91 2.71 -3.16 11.52
N THR A 92 1.53 -2.92 10.93
CA THR A 92 0.32 -3.71 11.21
C THR A 92 0.53 -5.20 10.93
N PHE A 93 1.17 -5.55 9.81
CA PHE A 93 1.45 -6.95 9.45
C PHE A 93 2.47 -7.62 10.37
N THR A 94 3.32 -6.86 11.05
CA THR A 94 4.32 -7.37 12.00
C THR A 94 3.88 -7.28 13.45
N THR A 95 2.71 -6.71 13.75
CA THR A 95 2.13 -6.68 15.10
C THR A 95 2.05 -8.09 15.68
N GLU A 96 2.56 -8.25 16.91
CA GLU A 96 2.52 -9.51 17.62
C GLU A 96 1.09 -9.87 18.00
N LEU A 97 0.68 -11.08 17.68
CA LEU A 97 -0.66 -11.59 17.95
C LEU A 97 -0.63 -12.52 19.16
N GLU A 98 -1.43 -12.20 20.17
CA GLU A 98 -1.66 -13.02 21.35
C GLU A 98 -3.12 -13.50 21.38
N GLY A 99 -3.35 -14.71 21.86
CA GLY A 99 -4.69 -15.20 22.13
C GLY A 99 -5.60 -15.32 20.91
N ILE A 100 -5.12 -15.98 19.84
CA ILE A 100 -5.92 -16.20 18.63
C ILE A 100 -7.12 -17.09 18.93
N THR A 101 -8.32 -16.60 18.65
CA THR A 101 -9.58 -17.33 18.76
C THR A 101 -10.31 -17.40 17.44
N VAL A 102 -11.00 -18.50 17.17
CA VAL A 102 -11.81 -18.68 15.95
C VAL A 102 -13.29 -18.64 16.37
N GLU A 103 -14.02 -17.72 15.77
CA GLU A 103 -15.45 -17.58 16.02
C GLU A 103 -16.26 -18.76 15.45
N GLU A 104 -17.45 -19.00 16.04
CA GLU A 104 -18.39 -20.01 15.55
C GLU A 104 -18.87 -19.63 14.15
N SER A 105 -18.61 -20.50 13.19
CA SER A 105 -19.02 -20.33 11.79
C SER A 105 -19.06 -21.68 11.08
N PHE A 106 -19.66 -21.72 9.90
CA PHE A 106 -19.69 -22.93 9.07
C PHE A 106 -18.33 -23.38 8.52
N VAL A 107 -17.29 -22.54 8.63
CA VAL A 107 -15.89 -22.82 8.22
C VAL A 107 -14.93 -22.88 9.41
N ARG A 108 -15.43 -22.95 10.63
CA ARG A 108 -14.59 -22.93 11.84
C ARG A 108 -13.56 -24.05 11.84
N GLU A 109 -13.97 -25.27 11.53
CA GLU A 109 -13.08 -26.44 11.56
C GLU A 109 -11.91 -26.29 10.59
N GLU A 110 -12.16 -25.75 9.39
CA GLU A 110 -11.15 -25.50 8.37
C GLU A 110 -10.16 -24.40 8.81
N ILE A 111 -10.66 -23.35 9.47
CA ILE A 111 -9.81 -22.28 10.00
C ILE A 111 -8.96 -22.79 11.16
N GLU A 112 -9.54 -23.53 12.10
CA GLU A 112 -8.81 -24.16 13.21
C GLU A 112 -7.77 -25.16 12.69
N GLY A 113 -8.12 -25.94 11.68
CA GLY A 113 -7.21 -26.85 11.00
C GLY A 113 -6.04 -26.14 10.34
N SER A 114 -6.30 -25.01 9.71
CA SER A 114 -5.28 -24.14 9.10
C SER A 114 -4.37 -23.52 10.15
N LEU A 115 -4.91 -23.04 11.27
CA LEU A 115 -4.12 -22.52 12.39
C LEU A 115 -3.24 -23.61 13.01
N ALA A 116 -3.79 -24.81 13.20
CA ALA A 116 -3.02 -25.95 13.71
C ALA A 116 -1.88 -26.35 12.76
N LEU A 117 -2.14 -26.32 11.44
CA LEU A 117 -1.12 -26.55 10.41
C LEU A 117 -0.02 -25.49 10.47
N TYR A 118 -0.37 -24.21 10.56
CA TYR A 118 0.57 -23.12 10.73
C TYR A 118 1.50 -23.32 11.93
N LEU A 119 0.93 -23.58 13.11
CA LEU A 119 1.69 -23.80 14.34
C LEU A 119 2.62 -25.05 14.24
N ARG A 120 2.17 -26.10 13.54
CA ARG A 120 2.99 -27.27 13.27
C ARG A 120 4.18 -26.92 12.38
N ILE A 121 3.95 -26.19 11.29
CA ILE A 121 5.00 -25.77 10.36
C ILE A 121 6.02 -24.88 11.08
N ARG A 122 5.59 -23.97 11.95
CA ARG A 122 6.52 -23.15 12.77
C ARG A 122 7.48 -24.02 13.56
N ARG A 123 6.99 -25.10 14.20
CA ARG A 123 7.84 -26.05 14.94
C ARG A 123 8.81 -26.78 14.01
N GLU A 124 8.32 -27.29 12.88
CA GLU A 124 9.16 -27.98 11.90
C GLU A 124 10.28 -27.07 11.35
N LEU A 125 10.02 -25.77 11.24
CA LEU A 125 11.00 -24.76 10.81
C LEU A 125 11.87 -24.19 11.94
N GLY A 126 11.68 -24.61 13.20
CA GLY A 126 12.41 -24.07 14.36
C GLY A 126 12.13 -22.60 14.64
N ARG A 127 10.93 -22.12 14.30
CA ARG A 127 10.54 -20.70 14.39
C ARG A 127 9.72 -20.36 15.64
N GLU A 128 9.64 -21.24 16.62
CA GLU A 128 8.83 -21.02 17.83
C GLU A 128 9.28 -19.77 18.63
N HIS A 129 10.56 -19.40 18.50
CA HIS A 129 11.12 -18.20 19.13
C HIS A 129 10.77 -16.88 18.45
N LYS A 130 10.10 -16.91 17.29
CA LYS A 130 9.63 -15.71 16.58
C LYS A 130 8.21 -15.38 17.00
N SER A 131 7.86 -14.10 17.01
CA SER A 131 6.49 -13.66 17.25
C SER A 131 5.51 -14.21 16.21
N ILE A 132 4.29 -14.48 16.62
CA ILE A 132 3.20 -14.78 15.71
C ILE A 132 2.65 -13.44 15.18
N CYS A 133 2.64 -13.27 13.88
CA CYS A 133 2.12 -12.07 13.23
C CYS A 133 1.57 -12.42 11.83
N LEU A 134 0.80 -11.52 11.23
CA LEU A 134 0.22 -11.75 9.91
C LEU A 134 1.28 -11.98 8.83
N MET A 135 2.42 -11.29 8.91
CA MET A 135 3.54 -11.48 7.97
C MET A 135 4.17 -12.88 8.10
N ASP A 136 4.31 -13.40 9.32
CA ASP A 136 4.80 -14.77 9.52
C ASP A 136 3.81 -15.79 8.93
N MET A 137 2.51 -15.61 9.17
CA MET A 137 1.46 -16.46 8.60
C MET A 137 1.48 -16.44 7.07
N ALA A 138 1.60 -15.26 6.46
CA ALA A 138 1.60 -15.09 5.00
C ALA A 138 2.83 -15.73 4.34
N THR A 139 4.00 -15.69 4.99
CA THR A 139 5.27 -16.13 4.38
C THR A 139 5.70 -17.55 4.75
N ILE A 140 5.07 -18.16 5.76
CA ILE A 140 5.54 -19.44 6.30
C ILE A 140 5.41 -20.59 5.29
N GLY A 141 4.37 -20.57 4.45
CA GLY A 141 4.15 -21.58 3.42
C GLY A 141 5.32 -21.65 2.43
N ALA A 142 5.77 -20.50 1.93
CA ALA A 142 6.92 -20.43 1.02
C ALA A 142 8.21 -20.93 1.70
N ARG A 143 8.45 -20.57 2.97
CA ARG A 143 9.59 -21.06 3.74
C ARG A 143 9.58 -22.56 3.91
N TYR A 144 8.41 -23.12 4.17
CA TYR A 144 8.22 -24.56 4.34
C TYR A 144 8.48 -25.33 3.04
N LEU A 145 7.90 -24.84 1.94
CA LEU A 145 8.13 -25.43 0.62
C LEU A 145 9.62 -25.38 0.23
N ARG A 146 10.29 -24.25 0.50
CA ARG A 146 11.71 -24.09 0.24
C ARG A 146 12.56 -25.10 1.04
N GLN A 147 12.27 -25.28 2.33
CA GLN A 147 12.99 -26.26 3.16
C GLN A 147 12.83 -27.70 2.63
N ARG A 148 11.71 -27.96 1.95
CA ARG A 148 11.41 -29.28 1.36
C ARG A 148 11.94 -29.47 -0.06
N GLY A 149 12.68 -28.50 -0.60
CA GLY A 149 13.20 -28.55 -1.98
C GLY A 149 12.11 -28.48 -3.04
N LEU A 150 10.96 -27.87 -2.73
CA LEU A 150 9.84 -27.72 -3.67
C LEU A 150 9.83 -26.34 -4.36
N LEU A 151 10.88 -25.55 -4.14
CA LEU A 151 11.09 -24.24 -4.77
C LEU A 151 12.50 -24.14 -5.33
N ASP A 152 13.03 -25.22 -5.89
CA ASP A 152 14.38 -25.27 -6.44
C ASP A 152 14.51 -24.48 -7.77
N ASP A 153 13.38 -24.19 -8.39
CA ASP A 153 13.26 -23.31 -9.55
C ASP A 153 13.19 -21.81 -9.19
N LEU A 154 13.09 -21.49 -7.91
CA LEU A 154 13.11 -20.10 -7.46
C LEU A 154 14.51 -19.51 -7.63
N GLU A 155 14.63 -18.45 -8.42
CA GLU A 155 15.86 -17.68 -8.53
C GLU A 155 16.13 -16.92 -7.23
N VAL A 156 17.35 -16.99 -6.72
CA VAL A 156 17.77 -16.32 -5.49
C VAL A 156 18.96 -15.43 -5.80
N SER A 157 18.70 -14.15 -5.93
CA SER A 157 19.71 -13.12 -6.17
C SER A 157 19.46 -11.89 -5.27
N GLU A 158 20.27 -10.86 -5.44
CA GLU A 158 20.07 -9.56 -4.79
C GLU A 158 18.90 -8.78 -5.39
N GLU A 159 18.50 -9.10 -6.66
CA GLU A 159 17.32 -8.52 -7.30
C GLU A 159 16.07 -9.25 -6.81
N ASN A 160 15.28 -8.59 -5.98
CA ASN A 160 14.10 -9.17 -5.32
C ASN A 160 12.83 -8.30 -5.45
N ASN A 161 12.83 -7.32 -6.35
CA ASN A 161 11.65 -6.48 -6.60
C ASN A 161 10.52 -7.24 -7.33
N ALA A 162 10.85 -8.37 -7.96
CA ALA A 162 9.89 -9.30 -8.55
C ALA A 162 10.24 -10.74 -8.17
N CYS A 163 9.25 -11.62 -8.17
CA CYS A 163 9.50 -13.06 -8.02
C CYS A 163 9.99 -13.63 -9.34
N SER A 164 11.14 -14.29 -9.34
CA SER A 164 11.76 -14.89 -10.53
C SER A 164 11.88 -16.40 -10.37
N VAL A 165 11.42 -17.15 -11.37
CA VAL A 165 11.55 -18.61 -11.42
C VAL A 165 12.21 -19.04 -12.71
N TYR A 166 13.01 -20.08 -12.66
CA TYR A 166 13.60 -20.71 -13.85
C TYR A 166 12.54 -21.55 -14.56
N VAL A 167 12.39 -21.34 -15.85
CA VAL A 167 11.51 -22.13 -16.72
C VAL A 167 12.27 -22.61 -17.95
N ASP A 168 11.90 -23.79 -18.44
CA ASP A 168 12.41 -24.31 -19.71
C ASP A 168 11.51 -23.84 -20.85
N VAL A 169 12.10 -23.18 -21.83
CA VAL A 169 11.38 -22.63 -22.99
C VAL A 169 11.93 -23.32 -24.24
N ASP A 170 11.01 -23.81 -25.10
CA ASP A 170 11.38 -24.29 -26.43
C ASP A 170 11.55 -23.10 -27.38
N VAL A 171 12.74 -22.91 -27.90
CA VAL A 171 13.07 -21.90 -28.90
C VAL A 171 13.57 -22.60 -30.17
N ASP A 172 12.76 -22.68 -31.19
CA ASP A 172 13.07 -23.33 -32.46
C ASP A 172 13.60 -24.78 -32.30
N GLY A 173 12.99 -25.57 -31.40
CA GLY A 173 13.36 -26.96 -31.12
C GLY A 173 14.57 -27.12 -30.19
N ARG A 174 15.01 -26.05 -29.54
CA ARG A 174 16.05 -26.05 -28.51
C ARG A 174 15.48 -25.63 -27.19
N THR A 175 15.73 -26.38 -26.13
CA THR A 175 15.35 -25.99 -24.79
C THR A 175 16.34 -24.97 -24.23
N GLU A 176 15.83 -23.81 -23.85
CA GLU A 176 16.59 -22.75 -23.19
C GLU A 176 16.06 -22.51 -21.79
N LYS A 177 16.94 -22.20 -20.85
CA LYS A 177 16.56 -21.79 -19.49
C LYS A 177 16.31 -20.28 -19.47
N TRP A 178 15.10 -19.91 -19.12
CA TRP A 178 14.68 -18.52 -19.00
C TRP A 178 14.27 -18.19 -17.56
N LEU A 179 14.24 -16.90 -17.24
CA LEU A 179 13.65 -16.39 -15.99
C LEU A 179 12.26 -15.86 -16.32
N LEU A 180 11.25 -16.46 -15.72
CA LEU A 180 9.89 -15.91 -15.69
C LEU A 180 9.73 -15.06 -14.44
N GLN A 181 9.45 -13.78 -14.61
CA GLN A 181 9.24 -12.85 -13.50
C GLN A 181 7.74 -12.55 -13.30
N PHE A 182 7.35 -12.48 -12.03
CA PHE A 182 6.01 -12.11 -11.62
C PHE A 182 6.07 -11.01 -10.57
N LYS A 183 5.30 -9.94 -10.79
CA LYS A 183 5.13 -8.84 -9.85
C LYS A 183 3.65 -8.59 -9.62
N ASN A 184 3.27 -8.44 -8.35
CA ASN A 184 1.97 -7.95 -7.92
C ASN A 184 2.15 -6.61 -7.22
N GLU A 185 1.29 -5.64 -7.55
CA GLU A 185 1.31 -4.30 -6.97
C GLU A 185 -0.11 -3.86 -6.63
N THR A 186 -0.26 -3.04 -5.60
CA THR A 186 -1.54 -2.47 -5.19
C THR A 186 -1.41 -0.99 -4.87
N HIS A 187 -2.40 -0.18 -5.28
CA HIS A 187 -2.47 1.25 -5.00
C HIS A 187 -3.89 1.65 -4.58
N ASN A 188 -4.32 1.22 -3.40
CA ASN A 188 -5.70 1.40 -2.95
C ASN A 188 -6.01 2.84 -2.57
N HIS A 189 -5.22 3.40 -1.65
CA HIS A 189 -5.45 4.74 -1.11
C HIS A 189 -5.20 5.85 -2.13
N PRO A 190 -4.11 5.87 -2.90
CA PRO A 190 -3.95 6.85 -3.98
C PRO A 190 -5.08 6.79 -4.99
N THR A 191 -5.58 5.59 -5.32
CA THR A 191 -6.66 5.42 -6.30
C THR A 191 -8.02 5.93 -5.81
N GLU A 192 -8.29 5.95 -4.51
CA GLU A 192 -9.53 6.56 -4.00
C GLU A 192 -9.50 8.08 -4.02
N ILE A 193 -8.31 8.69 -3.95
CA ILE A 193 -8.11 10.14 -3.91
C ILE A 193 -7.97 10.71 -5.31
N GLU A 194 -7.05 10.18 -6.09
CA GLU A 194 -6.81 10.55 -7.50
C GLU A 194 -6.79 9.27 -8.36
N PRO A 195 -7.97 8.79 -8.80
CA PRO A 195 -8.12 7.45 -9.37
C PRO A 195 -7.33 7.22 -10.67
N PHE A 196 -7.15 8.25 -11.49
CA PHE A 196 -6.41 8.11 -12.74
C PHE A 196 -4.92 7.87 -12.48
N GLY A 197 -4.28 8.73 -11.70
CA GLY A 197 -2.87 8.64 -11.36
C GLY A 197 -2.58 7.47 -10.43
N GLY A 198 -3.46 7.19 -9.46
CA GLY A 198 -3.32 6.04 -8.57
C GLY A 198 -3.27 4.72 -9.31
N ALA A 199 -4.22 4.49 -10.24
CA ALA A 199 -4.24 3.28 -11.07
C ALA A 199 -3.07 3.22 -12.07
N SER A 200 -2.70 4.36 -12.66
CA SER A 200 -1.52 4.44 -13.54
C SER A 200 -0.24 4.09 -12.79
N THR A 201 -0.07 4.58 -11.57
CA THR A 201 1.11 4.32 -10.73
C THR A 201 1.16 2.86 -10.29
N CYS A 202 0.01 2.26 -9.98
CA CYS A 202 -0.09 0.83 -9.67
C CYS A 202 0.48 -0.02 -10.80
N LEU A 203 -0.02 0.18 -12.03
CA LEU A 203 0.50 -0.53 -13.20
C LEU A 203 1.96 -0.19 -13.47
N GLY A 204 2.35 1.08 -13.28
CA GLY A 204 3.72 1.55 -13.44
C GLY A 204 4.69 0.83 -12.51
N GLY A 205 4.35 0.63 -11.24
CA GLY A 205 5.15 -0.14 -10.27
C GLY A 205 5.25 -1.61 -10.68
N ALA A 206 4.12 -2.24 -11.01
CA ALA A 206 4.09 -3.63 -11.45
C ALA A 206 4.97 -3.90 -12.70
N ILE A 207 5.13 -2.92 -13.58
CA ILE A 207 5.96 -3.03 -14.78
C ILE A 207 7.43 -2.69 -14.50
N ARG A 208 7.68 -1.63 -13.73
CA ARG A 208 9.05 -1.11 -13.51
C ARG A 208 9.89 -2.04 -12.64
N ASP A 209 9.29 -2.72 -11.69
CA ASP A 209 10.03 -3.62 -10.81
C ASP A 209 10.64 -4.80 -11.57
N PRO A 210 9.91 -5.53 -12.44
CA PRO A 210 10.53 -6.51 -13.33
C PRO A 210 11.55 -5.90 -14.30
N LEU A 211 11.34 -4.67 -14.78
CA LEU A 211 12.31 -4.00 -15.63
C LEU A 211 13.63 -3.69 -14.91
N SER A 212 13.60 -3.44 -13.58
CA SER A 212 14.82 -3.27 -12.78
C SER A 212 15.68 -4.54 -12.80
N GLY A 213 15.06 -5.71 -12.86
CA GLY A 213 15.70 -7.01 -13.09
C GLY A 213 16.11 -7.26 -14.55
N ARG A 214 16.06 -6.25 -15.41
CA ARG A 214 16.39 -6.34 -16.84
C ARG A 214 15.54 -7.32 -17.63
N SER A 215 14.29 -7.54 -17.21
CA SER A 215 13.35 -8.39 -17.90
C SER A 215 12.46 -7.57 -18.84
N TYR A 216 11.81 -8.26 -19.78
CA TYR A 216 10.81 -7.69 -20.66
C TYR A 216 9.41 -8.05 -20.14
N VAL A 217 8.58 -7.03 -19.88
CA VAL A 217 7.18 -7.25 -19.46
C VAL A 217 6.32 -7.41 -20.71
N TYR A 218 5.71 -8.56 -20.87
CA TYR A 218 4.91 -8.89 -22.06
C TYR A 218 3.41 -8.98 -21.80
N GLN A 219 2.99 -9.07 -20.53
CA GLN A 219 1.60 -9.30 -20.14
C GLN A 219 1.28 -8.64 -18.83
N ALA A 220 0.11 -7.98 -18.74
CA ALA A 220 -0.48 -7.53 -17.51
C ALA A 220 -1.82 -8.24 -17.22
N MET A 221 -2.11 -8.43 -15.96
CA MET A 221 -3.43 -8.85 -15.46
C MET A 221 -3.92 -7.84 -14.46
N ARG A 222 -5.22 -7.53 -14.47
CA ARG A 222 -5.83 -6.58 -13.58
C ARG A 222 -6.94 -7.24 -12.75
N VAL A 223 -6.78 -7.22 -11.44
CA VAL A 223 -7.80 -7.68 -10.50
C VAL A 223 -8.15 -6.52 -9.57
N THR A 224 -9.41 -6.14 -9.52
CA THR A 224 -9.85 -4.95 -8.77
C THR A 224 -11.06 -5.25 -7.90
N GLY A 225 -11.23 -4.46 -6.84
CA GLY A 225 -12.42 -4.45 -6.00
C GLY A 225 -12.98 -3.05 -5.86
N ALA A 226 -14.31 -2.91 -5.92
CA ALA A 226 -15.00 -1.64 -5.81
C ALA A 226 -16.34 -1.79 -5.10
N GLY A 227 -16.87 -0.68 -4.58
CA GLY A 227 -18.25 -0.60 -4.14
C GLY A 227 -19.23 -0.53 -5.32
N ASN A 228 -20.50 -0.38 -5.02
CA ASN A 228 -21.55 -0.29 -6.02
C ASN A 228 -21.38 0.92 -6.95
N ILE A 229 -20.99 0.69 -8.19
CA ILE A 229 -20.79 1.75 -9.20
C ILE A 229 -22.07 2.48 -9.61
N TYR A 230 -23.23 1.91 -9.29
CA TYR A 230 -24.54 2.51 -9.51
C TYR A 230 -25.05 3.29 -8.31
N GLN A 231 -24.25 3.42 -7.24
CA GLN A 231 -24.58 4.26 -6.09
C GLN A 231 -24.90 5.67 -6.56
N LYS A 232 -25.98 6.25 -6.01
CA LYS A 232 -26.34 7.63 -6.34
C LYS A 232 -25.26 8.58 -5.84
N VAL A 233 -24.98 9.61 -6.62
CA VAL A 233 -24.00 10.64 -6.24
C VAL A 233 -24.39 11.34 -4.94
N SER A 234 -25.69 11.50 -4.69
CA SER A 234 -26.21 12.06 -3.43
C SER A 234 -25.84 11.24 -2.18
N ASP A 235 -25.53 9.97 -2.35
CA ASP A 235 -25.23 9.03 -1.25
C ASP A 235 -23.70 8.88 -1.04
N THR A 236 -22.92 9.70 -1.76
CA THR A 236 -21.46 9.76 -1.59
C THR A 236 -21.11 10.42 -0.26
N LEU A 237 -20.18 9.83 0.46
CA LEU A 237 -19.65 10.42 1.70
C LEU A 237 -19.02 11.79 1.44
N GLU A 238 -19.18 12.70 2.40
CA GLU A 238 -18.58 14.03 2.35
C GLU A 238 -17.06 13.94 2.18
N GLY A 239 -16.49 14.75 1.29
CA GLY A 239 -15.06 14.76 1.00
C GLY A 239 -14.55 13.56 0.20
N LYS A 240 -15.41 12.69 -0.30
CA LYS A 240 -15.04 11.52 -1.11
C LYS A 240 -15.56 11.64 -2.55
N LEU A 241 -14.91 10.91 -3.45
CA LEU A 241 -15.36 10.80 -4.84
C LEU A 241 -16.47 9.75 -4.97
N PRO A 242 -17.45 9.94 -5.86
CA PRO A 242 -18.44 8.92 -6.18
C PRO A 242 -17.81 7.64 -6.72
N GLN A 243 -18.34 6.48 -6.34
CA GLN A 243 -17.84 5.18 -6.79
C GLN A 243 -17.75 5.04 -8.32
N SER A 244 -18.71 5.58 -9.04
CA SER A 244 -18.70 5.59 -10.51
C SER A 244 -17.53 6.41 -11.09
N VAL A 245 -17.15 7.51 -10.43
CA VAL A 245 -16.03 8.36 -10.83
C VAL A 245 -14.70 7.65 -10.54
N ILE A 246 -14.55 7.08 -9.33
CA ILE A 246 -13.35 6.33 -8.95
C ILE A 246 -13.13 5.20 -9.97
N SER A 247 -14.11 4.34 -10.20
CA SER A 247 -13.99 3.18 -11.08
C SER A 247 -13.69 3.55 -12.53
N LYS A 248 -14.38 4.56 -13.07
CA LYS A 248 -14.17 5.00 -14.45
C LYS A 248 -12.78 5.62 -14.66
N LYS A 249 -12.36 6.49 -13.75
CA LYS A 249 -11.03 7.15 -13.86
C LYS A 249 -9.89 6.16 -13.61
N ALA A 250 -10.03 5.23 -12.66
CA ALA A 250 -9.04 4.19 -12.43
C ALA A 250 -8.85 3.30 -13.67
N ALA A 251 -9.94 2.88 -14.31
CA ALA A 251 -9.85 2.12 -15.57
C ALA A 251 -9.17 2.92 -16.68
N ALA A 252 -9.44 4.22 -16.78
CA ALA A 252 -8.80 5.09 -17.77
C ALA A 252 -7.29 5.27 -17.49
N GLY A 253 -6.91 5.44 -16.20
CA GLY A 253 -5.49 5.57 -15.80
C GLY A 253 -4.68 4.31 -16.10
N TYR A 254 -5.21 3.16 -15.73
CA TYR A 254 -4.60 1.86 -16.03
C TYR A 254 -4.42 1.68 -17.56
N SER A 255 -5.49 1.91 -18.32
CA SER A 255 -5.47 1.82 -19.77
C SER A 255 -4.49 2.79 -20.42
N SER A 256 -4.43 4.03 -19.92
CA SER A 256 -3.52 5.04 -20.45
C SER A 256 -2.06 4.61 -20.33
N TYR A 257 -1.65 4.12 -19.16
CA TYR A 257 -0.27 3.67 -18.94
C TYR A 257 0.09 2.47 -19.83
N GLY A 258 -0.77 1.45 -19.84
CA GLY A 258 -0.54 0.25 -20.67
C GLY A 258 -0.45 0.54 -22.17
N ASN A 259 -1.32 1.42 -22.66
CA ASN A 259 -1.32 1.83 -24.08
C ASN A 259 -0.07 2.63 -24.48
N GLN A 260 0.47 3.46 -23.59
CA GLN A 260 1.68 4.24 -23.89
C GLN A 260 2.92 3.36 -24.07
N ILE A 261 2.99 2.23 -23.39
CA ILE A 261 4.11 1.28 -23.50
C ILE A 261 3.80 0.08 -24.40
N GLY A 262 2.58 -0.02 -24.92
CA GLY A 262 2.17 -1.12 -25.81
C GLY A 262 1.98 -2.46 -25.12
N LEU A 263 1.66 -2.46 -23.81
CA LEU A 263 1.46 -3.67 -23.03
C LEU A 263 0.00 -4.12 -23.05
N ALA A 264 -0.24 -5.37 -23.42
CA ALA A 264 -1.57 -5.97 -23.41
C ALA A 264 -2.01 -6.38 -22.00
N THR A 265 -3.24 -6.03 -21.62
CA THR A 265 -3.91 -6.60 -20.47
C THR A 265 -4.73 -7.80 -20.91
N THR A 266 -4.28 -8.99 -20.55
CA THR A 266 -4.89 -10.26 -21.03
C THR A 266 -6.03 -10.76 -20.15
N HIS A 267 -6.15 -10.25 -18.93
CA HIS A 267 -7.22 -10.59 -18.01
C HIS A 267 -7.62 -9.37 -17.17
N VAL A 268 -8.92 -9.10 -17.09
CA VAL A 268 -9.49 -8.08 -16.20
C VAL A 268 -10.60 -8.73 -15.38
N ARG A 269 -10.49 -8.64 -14.07
CA ARG A 269 -11.52 -9.10 -13.14
C ARG A 269 -11.85 -7.99 -12.16
N GLU A 270 -13.10 -7.52 -12.15
CA GLU A 270 -13.62 -6.62 -11.12
C GLU A 270 -14.56 -7.38 -10.18
N ILE A 271 -14.39 -7.14 -8.88
CA ILE A 271 -15.24 -7.68 -7.81
C ILE A 271 -15.93 -6.50 -7.15
N TYR A 272 -17.22 -6.62 -6.91
CA TYR A 272 -18.02 -5.57 -6.27
C TYR A 272 -18.50 -6.07 -4.91
N HIS A 273 -18.30 -5.25 -3.88
CA HIS A 273 -18.76 -5.55 -2.53
C HIS A 273 -19.09 -4.24 -1.80
N ASP A 274 -20.14 -4.26 -0.99
CA ASP A 274 -20.64 -3.06 -0.31
C ASP A 274 -19.66 -2.48 0.72
N ASP A 275 -18.74 -3.28 1.23
CA ASP A 275 -17.71 -2.85 2.18
C ASP A 275 -16.61 -1.96 1.54
N TYR A 276 -16.53 -1.88 0.22
CA TYR A 276 -15.68 -0.90 -0.47
C TYR A 276 -16.30 0.50 -0.48
N VAL A 277 -16.58 1.05 0.70
CA VAL A 277 -17.20 2.39 0.83
C VAL A 277 -16.20 3.47 0.46
N ALA A 278 -16.45 4.20 -0.63
CA ALA A 278 -15.56 5.22 -1.18
C ALA A 278 -14.11 4.74 -1.36
N LYS A 279 -13.92 3.46 -1.54
CA LYS A 279 -12.64 2.77 -1.67
C LYS A 279 -12.55 2.03 -3.00
N ARG A 280 -11.33 1.71 -3.39
CA ARG A 280 -11.06 0.80 -4.49
C ARG A 280 -9.78 0.01 -4.21
N LEU A 281 -9.84 -1.28 -4.43
CA LEU A 281 -8.67 -2.12 -4.56
C LEU A 281 -8.21 -2.04 -6.02
N GLU A 282 -7.05 -1.52 -6.27
CA GLU A 282 -6.44 -1.50 -7.60
C GLU A 282 -5.17 -2.30 -7.60
#